data_ea36bc160f00445793ef9aa941a6d610
#
_entry.id   ea36bc160f00445793ef9aa941a6d610
#
_cell.length_a   1.000
_cell.length_b   1.000
_cell.length_c   1.000
_cell.angle_alpha   90.00
_cell.angle_beta   90.00
_cell.angle_gamma   90.00
#
_symmetry.space_group_name_H-M   'P 1'
#
loop_
_entity.id
_entity.type
_entity.pdbx_description
1 polymer ?
#
loop_
_entity_poly.entity_id
_entity_poly.type
_entity_poly.pdbx_seq_one_letter_code
_entity_poly.pdbx_strand_id
1 'polypeptide(L)'
;IAELNKTIRSRRQKADERLAAPFEPEFPPDSPPDDATQEQVIPSALISEAQEADLIRILIKYANREFIFHGRNEANEPIDIQVRVGDFILNELITDHLEPENEAYRRIYNFVLETGDGDFPEETWYLQHPEPEVVVTAIHLTSVQHVLSEQWREMHGVYVSTEDATLGKTVMESVYAFKLRRVQM
;
A
#
# COMPACT_ATOMS: atom_id res chain seq x y z
N ILE A 1 -59.46 -35.34 -13.74
CA ILE A 1 -59.24 -34.02 -13.10
C ILE A 1 -58.97 -34.16 -11.57
N ALA A 2 -59.70 -35.10 -10.89
CA ALA A 2 -59.52 -35.30 -9.43
C ALA A 2 -58.16 -35.85 -9.04
N GLU A 3 -57.50 -36.70 -9.84
CA GLU A 3 -56.16 -37.25 -9.56
C GLU A 3 -55.05 -36.23 -9.76
N LEU A 4 -55.19 -35.33 -10.73
CA LEU A 4 -54.23 -34.30 -10.99
C LEU A 4 -54.13 -33.30 -9.82
N ASN A 5 -55.25 -32.95 -9.24
CA ASN A 5 -55.30 -32.06 -8.06
C ASN A 5 -54.72 -32.70 -6.79
N LYS A 6 -54.81 -34.03 -6.67
CA LYS A 6 -54.21 -34.76 -5.55
C LYS A 6 -52.69 -34.77 -5.64
N THR A 7 -52.13 -34.91 -6.84
CA THR A 7 -50.70 -34.92 -7.10
C THR A 7 -50.08 -33.53 -6.86
N ILE A 8 -50.79 -32.46 -7.24
CA ILE A 8 -50.33 -31.08 -7.02
C ILE A 8 -50.36 -30.74 -5.53
N ARG A 9 -51.39 -31.15 -4.79
CA ARG A 9 -51.42 -30.94 -3.33
C ARG A 9 -50.30 -31.67 -2.58
N SER A 10 -50.00 -32.92 -2.96
CA SER A 10 -48.97 -33.70 -2.32
C SER A 10 -47.54 -33.13 -2.59
N ARG A 11 -47.33 -32.54 -3.80
CA ARG A 11 -46.07 -31.86 -4.12
C ARG A 11 -45.91 -30.54 -3.37
N ARG A 12 -46.97 -29.77 -3.17
CA ARG A 12 -46.93 -28.54 -2.35
C ARG A 12 -46.64 -28.84 -0.87
N GLN A 13 -47.31 -29.87 -0.32
CA GLN A 13 -47.08 -30.27 1.06
C GLN A 13 -45.61 -30.72 1.32
N LYS A 14 -45.03 -31.47 0.38
CA LYS A 14 -43.57 -31.83 0.47
C LYS A 14 -42.63 -30.67 0.28
N ALA A 15 -43.02 -29.62 -0.44
CA ALA A 15 -42.22 -28.40 -0.59
C ALA A 15 -42.27 -27.55 0.68
N ASP A 16 -43.45 -27.43 1.31
CA ASP A 16 -43.63 -26.69 2.56
C ASP A 16 -42.93 -27.37 3.75
N GLU A 17 -42.94 -28.72 3.82
CA GLU A 17 -42.20 -29.47 4.83
C GLU A 17 -40.66 -29.30 4.69
N ARG A 18 -40.13 -29.08 3.47
CA ARG A 18 -38.71 -28.80 3.25
C ARG A 18 -38.31 -27.38 3.63
N LEU A 19 -39.26 -26.44 3.61
CA LEU A 19 -39.02 -25.04 4.01
C LEU A 19 -39.18 -24.81 5.52
N ALA A 20 -39.81 -25.76 6.25
CA ALA A 20 -40.07 -25.68 7.68
C ALA A 20 -38.99 -26.37 8.54
N ALA A 21 -37.99 -27.02 7.95
CA ALA A 21 -36.83 -27.50 8.71
C ALA A 21 -35.98 -26.29 9.13
N PRO A 22 -35.70 -26.09 10.45
CA PRO A 22 -34.77 -25.08 10.89
C PRO A 22 -33.42 -25.35 10.24
N PHE A 23 -32.91 -24.38 9.47
CA PHE A 23 -31.53 -24.40 8.99
C PHE A 23 -30.64 -24.18 10.23
N GLU A 24 -30.25 -25.26 10.90
CA GLU A 24 -29.11 -25.22 11.79
C GLU A 24 -27.87 -25.12 10.91
N PRO A 25 -27.11 -24.00 10.97
CA PRO A 25 -25.82 -23.97 10.35
C PRO A 25 -24.95 -25.02 11.06
N GLU A 26 -24.64 -26.13 10.38
CA GLU A 26 -23.56 -27.01 10.79
C GLU A 26 -22.27 -26.19 10.75
N PHE A 27 -21.90 -25.61 11.86
CA PHE A 27 -20.53 -25.20 12.06
C PHE A 27 -19.67 -26.48 12.03
N PRO A 28 -18.63 -26.54 11.21
CA PRO A 28 -17.70 -27.65 11.30
C PRO A 28 -17.23 -27.73 12.77
N PRO A 29 -17.06 -28.96 13.30
CA PRO A 29 -16.64 -29.13 14.68
C PRO A 29 -15.40 -28.28 14.90
N ASP A 30 -15.39 -27.53 16.00
CA ASP A 30 -14.26 -26.73 16.46
C ASP A 30 -12.99 -27.54 16.25
N SER A 31 -12.24 -27.23 15.21
CA SER A 31 -10.89 -27.67 15.11
C SER A 31 -10.19 -27.13 16.35
N PRO A 32 -9.47 -27.94 17.12
CA PRO A 32 -8.72 -27.44 18.24
C PRO A 32 -7.89 -26.27 17.73
N PRO A 33 -7.75 -25.18 18.50
CA PRO A 33 -6.89 -24.08 18.11
C PRO A 33 -5.52 -24.70 17.83
N ASP A 34 -5.12 -24.75 16.55
CA ASP A 34 -3.73 -24.92 16.18
C ASP A 34 -3.02 -23.71 16.77
N ASP A 35 -2.59 -23.88 18.00
CA ASP A 35 -1.70 -22.98 18.72
C ASP A 35 -0.28 -23.13 18.15
N ALA A 36 -0.21 -22.92 16.86
CA ALA A 36 0.98 -22.67 16.12
C ALA A 36 0.73 -21.41 15.32
N THR A 37 0.61 -20.28 16.02
CA THR A 37 1.06 -19.02 15.47
C THR A 37 2.56 -19.22 15.22
N GLN A 38 2.89 -19.90 14.13
CA GLN A 38 4.19 -19.78 13.54
C GLN A 38 4.32 -18.30 13.24
N GLU A 39 5.00 -17.58 14.12
CA GLU A 39 5.59 -16.31 13.77
C GLU A 39 6.40 -16.60 12.51
N GLN A 40 5.80 -16.29 11.36
CA GLN A 40 6.53 -16.31 10.10
C GLN A 40 7.62 -15.28 10.29
N VAL A 41 8.81 -15.74 10.65
CA VAL A 41 10.02 -14.92 10.68
C VAL A 41 10.26 -14.49 9.24
N ILE A 42 9.70 -13.35 8.87
CA ILE A 42 9.91 -12.75 7.56
C ILE A 42 11.41 -12.46 7.48
N PRO A 43 12.14 -13.01 6.51
CA PRO A 43 13.56 -12.76 6.38
C PRO A 43 13.84 -11.25 6.36
N SER A 44 14.85 -10.84 7.13
CA SER A 44 15.25 -9.44 7.26
C SER A 44 15.45 -8.74 5.91
N ALA A 45 15.99 -9.46 4.92
CA ALA A 45 16.17 -8.97 3.56
C ALA A 45 14.84 -8.58 2.87
N LEU A 46 13.76 -9.37 3.03
CA LEU A 46 12.46 -9.05 2.42
C LEU A 46 11.82 -7.81 3.04
N ILE A 47 12.05 -7.57 4.33
CA ILE A 47 11.55 -6.36 5.00
C ILE A 47 12.32 -5.13 4.50
N SER A 48 13.64 -5.23 4.34
CA SER A 48 14.48 -4.15 3.80
C SER A 48 14.05 -3.78 2.38
N GLU A 49 13.81 -4.77 1.54
CA GLU A 49 13.35 -4.58 0.17
C GLU A 49 11.98 -3.88 0.10
N ALA A 50 11.06 -4.25 0.99
CA ALA A 50 9.74 -3.60 1.04
C ALA A 50 9.82 -2.11 1.40
N GLN A 51 10.72 -1.73 2.30
CA GLN A 51 10.93 -0.34 2.69
C GLN A 51 11.61 0.47 1.59
N GLU A 52 12.58 -0.12 0.90
CA GLU A 52 13.18 0.48 -0.29
C GLU A 52 12.14 0.67 -1.40
N ALA A 53 11.34 -0.36 -1.66
CA ALA A 53 10.26 -0.32 -2.65
C ALA A 53 9.27 0.81 -2.39
N ASP A 54 8.85 0.99 -1.12
CA ASP A 54 7.92 2.06 -0.76
C ASP A 54 8.53 3.45 -0.95
N LEU A 55 9.78 3.64 -0.54
CA LEU A 55 10.51 4.89 -0.72
C LEU A 55 10.64 5.26 -2.21
N ILE A 56 11.03 4.30 -3.07
CA ILE A 56 11.18 4.52 -4.50
C ILE A 56 9.83 4.74 -5.18
N ARG A 57 8.77 4.04 -4.75
CA ARG A 57 7.40 4.30 -5.19
C ARG A 57 6.97 5.74 -4.93
N ILE A 58 7.27 6.26 -3.74
CA ILE A 58 6.98 7.65 -3.38
C ILE A 58 7.76 8.62 -4.27
N LEU A 59 9.04 8.36 -4.53
CA LEU A 59 9.84 9.18 -5.44
C LEU A 59 9.28 9.20 -6.87
N ILE A 60 8.87 8.05 -7.41
CA ILE A 60 8.30 7.98 -8.76
C ILE A 60 6.98 8.78 -8.86
N LYS A 61 6.10 8.67 -7.84
CA LYS A 61 4.74 9.22 -7.93
C LYS A 61 4.64 10.66 -7.46
N TYR A 62 5.45 11.05 -6.49
CA TYR A 62 5.21 12.27 -5.71
C TYR A 62 6.43 13.19 -5.59
N ALA A 63 7.57 12.93 -6.24
CA ALA A 63 8.80 13.71 -6.08
C ALA A 63 8.59 15.22 -6.26
N ASN A 64 7.78 15.64 -7.24
CA ASN A 64 7.45 17.04 -7.52
C ASN A 64 6.34 17.61 -6.63
N ARG A 65 5.68 16.79 -5.81
CA ARG A 65 4.62 17.26 -4.91
C ARG A 65 5.24 17.93 -3.68
N GLU A 66 4.52 18.90 -3.15
CA GLU A 66 4.91 19.60 -1.94
C GLU A 66 4.06 19.17 -0.75
N PHE A 67 4.67 19.17 0.42
CA PHE A 67 3.99 18.97 1.69
C PHE A 67 4.53 19.92 2.74
N ILE A 68 3.80 20.09 3.84
CA ILE A 68 4.23 20.92 4.96
C ILE A 68 4.98 20.03 5.94
N PHE A 69 6.27 20.32 6.11
CA PHE A 69 7.10 19.71 7.15
C PHE A 69 7.00 20.54 8.42
N HIS A 70 6.52 19.92 9.49
CA HIS A 70 6.45 20.54 10.82
C HIS A 70 7.74 20.26 11.59
N GLY A 71 8.61 21.24 11.62
CA GLY A 71 9.93 21.14 12.26
C GLY A 71 10.07 22.07 13.45
N ARG A 72 11.31 22.20 13.93
CA ARG A 72 11.73 23.19 14.92
C ARG A 72 12.98 23.89 14.43
N ASN A 73 13.06 25.21 14.66
CA ASN A 73 14.25 26.00 14.36
C ASN A 73 15.32 25.81 15.45
N GLU A 74 16.47 26.44 15.28
CA GLU A 74 17.57 26.42 16.25
C GLU A 74 17.19 26.97 17.63
N ALA A 75 16.18 27.84 17.69
CA ALA A 75 15.60 28.37 18.93
C ALA A 75 14.56 27.45 19.56
N ASN A 76 14.36 26.22 18.99
CA ASN A 76 13.36 25.22 19.41
C ASN A 76 11.89 25.68 19.24
N GLU A 77 11.65 26.69 18.40
CA GLU A 77 10.31 27.16 18.06
C GLU A 77 9.72 26.32 16.91
N PRO A 78 8.42 26.03 16.92
CA PRO A 78 7.78 25.30 15.84
C PRO A 78 7.83 26.12 14.55
N ILE A 79 8.23 25.48 13.45
CA ILE A 79 8.21 26.08 12.11
C ILE A 79 7.54 25.12 11.14
N ASP A 80 6.80 25.69 10.20
CA ASP A 80 6.18 25.00 9.09
C ASP A 80 6.96 25.35 7.80
N ILE A 81 7.53 24.36 7.16
CA ILE A 81 8.32 24.53 5.95
C ILE A 81 7.64 23.75 4.83
N GLN A 82 7.31 24.43 3.73
CA GLN A 82 6.85 23.78 2.52
C GLN A 82 8.04 23.24 1.75
N VAL A 83 8.06 21.92 1.53
CA VAL A 83 9.16 21.22 0.87
C VAL A 83 8.63 20.25 -0.17
N ARG A 84 9.37 20.07 -1.26
CA ARG A 84 9.07 19.02 -2.24
C ARG A 84 9.48 17.67 -1.68
N VAL A 85 8.68 16.65 -1.97
CA VAL A 85 8.92 15.28 -1.52
C VAL A 85 10.29 14.76 -1.95
N GLY A 86 10.66 14.98 -3.22
CA GLY A 86 11.96 14.55 -3.75
C GLY A 86 13.12 15.20 -2.99
N ASP A 87 13.08 16.53 -2.81
CA ASP A 87 14.13 17.27 -2.09
C ASP A 87 14.25 16.78 -0.64
N PHE A 88 13.13 16.55 0.03
CA PHE A 88 13.13 16.06 1.40
C PHE A 88 13.78 14.69 1.49
N ILE A 89 13.34 13.71 0.67
CA ILE A 89 13.88 12.36 0.68
C ILE A 89 15.37 12.35 0.35
N LEU A 90 15.78 13.06 -0.71
CA LEU A 90 17.20 13.13 -1.11
C LEU A 90 18.06 13.73 0.00
N ASN A 91 17.63 14.87 0.59
CA ASN A 91 18.36 15.51 1.67
C ASN A 91 18.53 14.59 2.88
N GLU A 92 17.47 13.89 3.27
CA GLU A 92 17.50 12.96 4.40
C GLU A 92 18.43 11.76 4.16
N LEU A 93 18.46 11.21 2.94
CA LEU A 93 19.32 10.07 2.61
C LEU A 93 20.78 10.51 2.43
N ILE A 94 21.03 11.62 1.75
CA ILE A 94 22.39 12.15 1.54
C ILE A 94 23.04 12.51 2.88
N THR A 95 22.29 13.15 3.80
CA THR A 95 22.79 13.55 5.11
C THR A 95 23.30 12.34 5.92
N ASP A 96 22.59 11.21 5.82
CA ASP A 96 22.95 9.99 6.54
C ASP A 96 23.81 9.02 5.72
N HIS A 97 24.25 9.41 4.52
CA HIS A 97 25.03 8.57 3.58
C HIS A 97 24.34 7.24 3.25
N LEU A 98 23.03 7.27 3.06
CA LEU A 98 22.21 6.11 2.77
C LEU A 98 21.80 6.03 1.30
N GLU A 99 21.83 4.83 0.74
CA GLU A 99 21.39 4.52 -0.61
C GLU A 99 20.60 3.22 -0.62
N PRO A 100 19.68 3.00 -1.58
CA PRO A 100 19.02 1.71 -1.78
C PRO A 100 20.03 0.60 -2.08
N GLU A 101 19.82 -0.60 -1.51
CA GLU A 101 20.69 -1.76 -1.78
C GLU A 101 20.29 -2.47 -3.08
N ASN A 102 18.98 -2.54 -3.35
CA ASN A 102 18.49 -3.11 -4.59
C ASN A 102 18.96 -2.28 -5.78
N GLU A 103 19.62 -2.93 -6.74
CA GLU A 103 20.23 -2.24 -7.89
C GLU A 103 19.21 -1.51 -8.77
N ALA A 104 18.03 -2.09 -8.99
CA ALA A 104 16.98 -1.46 -9.77
C ALA A 104 16.41 -0.21 -9.08
N TYR A 105 16.29 -0.24 -7.75
CA TYR A 105 15.84 0.91 -6.95
C TYR A 105 16.92 2.00 -6.90
N ARG A 106 18.18 1.62 -6.78
CA ARG A 106 19.33 2.54 -6.79
C ARG A 106 19.42 3.29 -8.12
N ARG A 107 19.13 2.64 -9.26
CA ARG A 107 19.09 3.33 -10.56
C ARG A 107 18.05 4.43 -10.57
N ILE A 108 16.83 4.15 -10.11
CA ILE A 108 15.76 5.16 -10.05
C ILE A 108 16.14 6.30 -9.10
N TYR A 109 16.71 5.97 -7.93
CA TYR A 109 17.22 6.96 -6.99
C TYR A 109 18.28 7.87 -7.62
N ASN A 110 19.22 7.32 -8.36
CA ASN A 110 20.27 8.08 -9.05
C ASN A 110 19.69 9.02 -10.12
N PHE A 111 18.67 8.62 -10.88
CA PHE A 111 17.99 9.51 -11.83
C PHE A 111 17.37 10.72 -11.11
N VAL A 112 16.75 10.49 -9.95
CA VAL A 112 16.20 11.58 -9.15
C VAL A 112 17.33 12.49 -8.62
N LEU A 113 18.43 11.92 -8.18
CA LEU A 113 19.60 12.64 -7.67
C LEU A 113 20.28 13.49 -8.76
N GLU A 114 20.40 12.95 -9.98
CA GLU A 114 21.03 13.64 -11.12
C GLU A 114 20.21 14.84 -11.62
N THR A 115 18.92 14.88 -11.33
CA THR A 115 18.06 16.00 -11.73
C THR A 115 18.43 17.30 -11.02
N GLY A 116 19.03 17.23 -9.83
CA GLY A 116 19.50 18.39 -9.06
C GLY A 116 18.36 19.35 -8.69
N ASP A 117 18.59 20.66 -8.93
CA ASP A 117 17.62 21.73 -8.59
C ASP A 117 16.43 21.85 -9.54
N GLY A 118 16.34 21.00 -10.58
CA GLY A 118 15.26 21.00 -11.55
C GLY A 118 13.99 20.29 -11.11
N ASP A 119 13.07 20.13 -12.04
CA ASP A 119 11.88 19.30 -11.81
C ASP A 119 12.27 17.83 -11.92
N PHE A 120 11.82 17.04 -10.95
CA PHE A 120 12.04 15.59 -10.95
C PHE A 120 11.29 14.91 -12.09
N PRO A 121 11.79 13.76 -12.61
CA PRO A 121 11.08 12.99 -13.60
C PRO A 121 9.68 12.61 -13.11
N GLU A 122 8.67 12.79 -13.96
CA GLU A 122 7.32 12.34 -13.66
C GLU A 122 7.17 10.83 -13.84
N GLU A 123 6.13 10.23 -13.26
CA GLU A 123 5.83 8.79 -13.39
C GLU A 123 5.84 8.33 -14.84
N THR A 124 5.29 9.13 -15.76
CA THR A 124 5.25 8.84 -17.20
C THR A 124 6.64 8.70 -17.84
N TRP A 125 7.63 9.42 -17.34
CA TRP A 125 9.01 9.33 -17.82
C TRP A 125 9.61 7.96 -17.50
N TYR A 126 9.40 7.43 -16.28
CA TYR A 126 9.88 6.10 -15.91
C TYR A 126 9.17 4.99 -16.69
N LEU A 127 7.87 5.15 -16.99
CA LEU A 127 7.10 4.19 -17.76
C LEU A 127 7.47 4.15 -19.25
N GLN A 128 8.13 5.20 -19.75
CA GLN A 128 8.59 5.33 -21.15
C GLN A 128 10.11 5.30 -21.26
N HIS A 129 10.80 4.92 -20.18
CA HIS A 129 12.26 4.89 -20.17
C HIS A 129 12.82 3.86 -21.16
N PRO A 130 13.97 4.13 -21.85
CA PRO A 130 14.55 3.21 -22.82
C PRO A 130 15.07 1.90 -22.18
N GLU A 131 15.40 1.90 -20.90
CA GLU A 131 15.85 0.70 -20.17
C GLU A 131 14.65 -0.10 -19.66
N PRO A 132 14.46 -1.36 -20.13
CA PRO A 132 13.31 -2.18 -19.72
C PRO A 132 13.24 -2.45 -18.22
N GLU A 133 14.37 -2.55 -17.53
CA GLU A 133 14.42 -2.78 -16.07
C GLU A 133 13.79 -1.62 -15.29
N VAL A 134 14.03 -0.37 -15.73
CA VAL A 134 13.42 0.82 -15.12
C VAL A 134 11.91 0.79 -15.30
N VAL A 135 11.45 0.48 -16.53
CA VAL A 135 10.02 0.39 -16.84
C VAL A 135 9.32 -0.68 -16.00
N VAL A 136 9.89 -1.90 -15.97
CA VAL A 136 9.31 -3.01 -15.19
C VAL A 136 9.25 -2.68 -13.71
N THR A 137 10.32 -2.10 -13.18
CA THR A 137 10.38 -1.67 -11.78
C THR A 137 9.34 -0.59 -11.48
N ALA A 138 9.22 0.43 -12.33
CA ALA A 138 8.25 1.49 -12.18
C ALA A 138 6.81 0.94 -12.22
N ILE A 139 6.47 0.09 -13.20
CA ILE A 139 5.15 -0.55 -13.28
C ILE A 139 4.87 -1.35 -12.02
N HIS A 140 5.82 -2.16 -11.56
CA HIS A 140 5.64 -2.99 -10.36
C HIS A 140 5.36 -2.14 -9.11
N LEU A 141 6.08 -1.04 -8.93
CA LEU A 141 5.97 -0.18 -7.76
C LEU A 141 4.73 0.74 -7.81
N THR A 142 4.32 1.21 -9.00
CA THR A 142 3.23 2.16 -9.13
C THR A 142 1.89 1.51 -9.42
N SER A 143 1.86 0.20 -9.74
CA SER A 143 0.62 -0.55 -9.93
C SER A 143 -0.24 -0.48 -8.67
N VAL A 144 -1.42 0.11 -8.80
CA VAL A 144 -2.38 0.20 -7.71
C VAL A 144 -2.96 -1.17 -7.43
N GLN A 145 -2.57 -1.79 -6.33
CA GLN A 145 -3.04 -3.14 -6.00
C GLN A 145 -4.48 -3.16 -5.50
N HIS A 146 -4.96 -2.12 -4.80
CA HIS A 146 -6.33 -2.07 -4.27
C HIS A 146 -6.82 -0.64 -4.07
N VAL A 147 -7.69 -0.16 -4.96
CA VAL A 147 -8.50 1.04 -4.72
C VAL A 147 -9.91 0.61 -4.38
N LEU A 148 -10.40 0.99 -3.21
CA LEU A 148 -11.81 0.83 -2.88
C LEU A 148 -12.65 1.67 -3.84
N SER A 149 -13.63 1.04 -4.51
CA SER A 149 -14.53 1.76 -5.41
C SER A 149 -15.31 2.84 -4.62
N GLU A 150 -15.60 3.97 -5.27
CA GLU A 150 -16.42 5.04 -4.66
C GLU A 150 -17.76 4.50 -4.19
N GLN A 151 -18.36 3.58 -4.93
CA GLN A 151 -19.61 2.94 -4.60
C GLN A 151 -19.54 2.12 -3.30
N TRP A 152 -18.40 1.48 -3.02
CA TRP A 152 -18.18 0.74 -1.78
C TRP A 152 -18.02 1.71 -0.60
N ARG A 153 -17.34 2.84 -0.82
CA ARG A 153 -17.16 3.92 0.15
C ARG A 153 -18.52 4.52 0.56
N GLU A 154 -19.39 4.84 -0.41
CA GLU A 154 -20.72 5.39 -0.18
C GLU A 154 -21.64 4.40 0.56
N MET A 155 -21.64 3.11 0.18
CA MET A 155 -22.49 2.10 0.78
C MET A 155 -22.16 1.78 2.24
N HIS A 156 -20.88 1.83 2.61
CA HIS A 156 -20.42 1.40 3.94
C HIS A 156 -19.98 2.55 4.85
N GLY A 157 -20.02 3.79 4.39
CA GLY A 157 -19.64 4.98 5.18
C GLY A 157 -18.16 4.96 5.62
N VAL A 158 -17.32 4.16 4.94
CA VAL A 158 -15.89 4.04 5.26
C VAL A 158 -15.11 5.06 4.44
N TYR A 159 -14.65 6.11 5.10
CA TYR A 159 -13.78 7.11 4.50
C TYR A 159 -12.32 6.68 4.71
N VAL A 160 -11.71 6.19 3.63
CA VAL A 160 -10.26 5.98 3.59
C VAL A 160 -9.64 7.28 3.08
N SER A 161 -8.77 7.90 3.88
CA SER A 161 -8.00 9.06 3.42
C SER A 161 -7.15 8.66 2.22
N THR A 162 -7.18 9.48 1.17
CA THR A 162 -6.32 9.26 0.01
C THR A 162 -4.86 9.48 0.41
N GLU A 163 -3.94 8.82 -0.28
CA GLU A 163 -2.50 8.98 -0.05
C GLU A 163 -2.08 10.46 -0.19
N ASP A 164 -2.68 11.19 -1.13
CA ASP A 164 -2.46 12.64 -1.30
C ASP A 164 -2.82 13.45 -0.05
N ALA A 165 -3.90 13.10 0.64
CA ALA A 165 -4.33 13.80 1.86
C ALA A 165 -3.41 13.54 3.07
N THR A 166 -2.65 12.45 3.03
CA THR A 166 -1.71 12.02 4.10
C THR A 166 -0.26 12.05 3.64
N LEU A 167 0.03 12.68 2.50
CA LEU A 167 1.33 12.61 1.83
C LEU A 167 2.51 12.91 2.76
N GLY A 168 2.45 14.01 3.50
CA GLY A 168 3.53 14.37 4.42
C GLY A 168 3.82 13.30 5.47
N LYS A 169 2.75 12.70 6.04
CA LYS A 169 2.88 11.60 6.99
C LYS A 169 3.49 10.37 6.33
N THR A 170 2.98 9.98 5.16
CA THR A 170 3.46 8.82 4.41
C THR A 170 4.94 8.95 4.04
N VAL A 171 5.36 10.12 3.56
CA VAL A 171 6.77 10.41 3.24
C VAL A 171 7.66 10.27 4.46
N MET A 172 7.28 10.88 5.57
CA MET A 172 8.06 10.82 6.82
C MET A 172 8.16 9.39 7.35
N GLU A 173 7.06 8.65 7.39
CA GLU A 173 7.02 7.26 7.85
C GLU A 173 7.91 6.37 6.99
N SER A 174 7.87 6.51 5.67
CA SER A 174 8.69 5.73 4.74
C SER A 174 10.19 6.02 4.92
N VAL A 175 10.58 7.31 5.00
CA VAL A 175 11.99 7.70 5.23
C VAL A 175 12.49 7.18 6.56
N TYR A 176 11.74 7.36 7.65
CA TYR A 176 12.16 6.89 8.97
C TYR A 176 12.20 5.36 9.07
N ALA A 177 11.26 4.65 8.45
CA ALA A 177 11.28 3.19 8.39
C ALA A 177 12.53 2.68 7.66
N PHE A 178 12.89 3.30 6.54
CA PHE A 178 14.10 3.00 5.81
C PHE A 178 15.37 3.25 6.65
N LYS A 179 15.50 4.43 7.27
CA LYS A 179 16.65 4.79 8.12
C LYS A 179 16.77 3.86 9.33
N LEU A 180 15.67 3.63 10.05
CA LEU A 180 15.65 2.76 11.23
C LEU A 180 16.16 1.35 10.89
N ARG A 181 15.79 0.85 9.74
CA ARG A 181 16.24 -0.47 9.28
C ARG A 181 17.74 -0.52 9.06
N ARG A 182 18.32 0.54 8.48
CA ARG A 182 19.77 0.63 8.23
C ARG A 182 20.61 0.68 9.51
N VAL A 183 20.08 1.26 10.57
CA VAL A 183 20.77 1.32 11.87
C VAL A 183 20.73 -0.05 12.58
N GLN A 184 19.76 -0.92 12.27
CA GLN A 184 19.62 -2.22 12.92
C GLN A 184 20.42 -3.35 12.23
N MET A 185 21.04 -3.08 11.08
CA MET A 185 21.92 -4.00 10.35
C MET A 185 23.38 -3.77 10.70
#